data_83731a7d019c5093c653f73ea42a0abc
#
_entry.id   83731a7d019c5093c653f73ea42a0abc
#
_cell.length_a   1.000
_cell.length_b   1.000
_cell.length_c   1.000
_cell.angle_alpha   90.00
_cell.angle_beta   90.00
_cell.angle_gamma   90.00
#
_symmetry.space_group_name_H-M   'P 1'
#
loop_
_entity.id
_entity.type
_entity.pdbx_description
1 polymer ?
#
loop_
_entity_poly.entity_id
_entity_poly.type
_entity_poly.pdbx_seq_one_letter_code
_entity_poly.pdbx_strand_id
1 'polypeptide(L)'
;MPHDDAPIPRGRIRRAMPLAGFTARAAGGRLIAGLREKTGVDGAVEGFHERTAERYTELLGHSKGVLMKAGQILSMVDARAVGTGGYGPYQKALARLQADAPPMHPLLVRRVLEEELGSAVRHFAEFCDEPMAAASVGQVHRAVLSDRREVVVKIQYPGVAQAIRDDLANTELLATFLRFATAAAGIKVDIRALAREAATRISEEVDYRHEAAMITAFSDLYRDHPFIRIPHVIPEVSSDRVLTMTYLDGMAWAAAQQADQDLKNTWAEVIARFLNGNYRHANLVHADPHPGNYQFNTDGSVGFLDFGCVQTFPEKQRQLWVAAIRATIEDRKDDFRDLMTRLRFLTADSQLSAEDLQRWITDTAPENGSEPRPVTFTPDATARTISGMFDVRDSNHPGAQITLPPQFVFTNRIQLAWTSVAVGLQATLPLRAIIDDMDGVAEPITELGKLHHGWVRKRGLPGALDHHDHP
;
A
#
# COMPACT_ATOMS: atom_id res chain seq x y z
N MET A 1 28.33 17.25 -18.81
CA MET A 1 26.94 17.56 -19.19
C MET A 1 26.29 18.17 -17.97
N PRO A 2 25.71 19.37 -17.99
CA PRO A 2 25.07 19.95 -16.80
C PRO A 2 23.87 19.12 -16.45
N HIS A 3 23.84 18.60 -15.22
CA HIS A 3 22.67 17.95 -14.62
C HIS A 3 21.56 18.99 -14.49
N ASP A 4 20.41 18.64 -15.01
CA ASP A 4 19.21 19.49 -15.08
C ASP A 4 18.58 19.57 -13.67
N ASP A 5 19.17 20.41 -12.80
CA ASP A 5 18.58 20.85 -11.53
C ASP A 5 17.47 21.90 -11.78
N ALA A 6 16.65 21.68 -12.81
CA ALA A 6 15.58 22.58 -13.14
C ALA A 6 14.56 22.61 -11.99
N PRO A 7 14.27 23.77 -11.40
CA PRO A 7 13.28 23.90 -10.34
C PRO A 7 11.93 23.42 -10.85
N ILE A 8 11.20 22.68 -10.01
CA ILE A 8 9.85 22.19 -10.31
C ILE A 8 9.01 23.37 -10.83
N PRO A 9 8.41 23.28 -12.03
CA PRO A 9 7.70 24.41 -12.63
C PRO A 9 6.57 24.91 -11.70
N ARG A 10 6.64 26.18 -11.31
CA ARG A 10 5.59 26.85 -10.52
C ARG A 10 4.48 27.33 -11.44
N GLY A 11 3.23 26.91 -11.17
CA GLY A 11 2.02 27.40 -11.86
C GLY A 11 1.08 26.30 -12.35
N ARG A 12 -0.19 26.37 -11.92
CA ARG A 12 -1.28 25.40 -12.19
C ARG A 12 -1.51 25.11 -13.68
N ILE A 13 -1.56 26.14 -14.50
CA ILE A 13 -1.90 26.03 -15.93
C ILE A 13 -0.75 25.36 -16.72
N ARG A 14 0.49 25.64 -16.39
CA ARG A 14 1.68 25.11 -17.10
C ARG A 14 1.87 23.62 -16.90
N ARG A 15 1.41 23.07 -15.76
CA ARG A 15 1.51 21.64 -15.42
C ARG A 15 0.29 20.82 -15.90
N ALA A 16 -0.91 21.44 -15.96
CA ALA A 16 -2.15 20.75 -16.35
C ALA A 16 -2.35 20.69 -17.88
N MET A 17 -1.86 21.67 -18.63
CA MET A 17 -2.08 21.76 -20.08
C MET A 17 -1.52 20.58 -20.89
N PRO A 18 -0.32 20.04 -20.61
CA PRO A 18 0.19 18.87 -21.35
C PRO A 18 -0.69 17.62 -21.14
N LEU A 19 -1.24 17.43 -19.94
CA LEU A 19 -2.04 16.28 -19.58
C LEU A 19 -3.47 16.34 -20.18
N ALA A 20 -4.11 17.50 -20.15
CA ALA A 20 -5.43 17.70 -20.74
C ALA A 20 -5.41 17.48 -22.27
N GLY A 21 -4.39 18.02 -22.94
CA GLY A 21 -4.18 17.79 -24.38
C GLY A 21 -3.83 16.35 -24.73
N PHE A 22 -3.15 15.63 -23.83
CA PHE A 22 -2.83 14.23 -23.99
C PHE A 22 -4.07 13.34 -23.80
N THR A 23 -4.88 13.58 -22.77
CA THR A 23 -6.11 12.80 -22.48
C THR A 23 -7.10 12.88 -23.63
N ALA A 24 -7.27 14.07 -24.22
CA ALA A 24 -8.14 14.24 -25.39
C ALA A 24 -7.62 13.47 -26.63
N ARG A 25 -6.31 13.48 -26.86
CA ARG A 25 -5.67 12.71 -27.94
C ARG A 25 -5.71 11.20 -27.71
N ALA A 26 -5.55 10.76 -26.48
CA ALA A 26 -5.63 9.34 -26.11
C ALA A 26 -7.04 8.78 -26.33
N ALA A 27 -8.09 9.55 -25.96
CA ALA A 27 -9.48 9.15 -26.21
C ALA A 27 -9.78 8.99 -27.70
N GLY A 28 -9.34 9.93 -28.54
CA GLY A 28 -9.47 9.84 -30.00
C GLY A 28 -8.67 8.69 -30.61
N GLY A 29 -7.43 8.48 -30.13
CA GLY A 29 -6.56 7.39 -30.59
C GLY A 29 -7.09 5.99 -30.30
N ARG A 30 -7.77 5.81 -29.14
CA ARG A 30 -8.41 4.53 -28.79
C ARG A 30 -9.56 4.17 -29.73
N LEU A 31 -10.36 5.16 -30.12
CA LEU A 31 -11.44 4.96 -31.11
C LEU A 31 -10.88 4.52 -32.45
N ILE A 32 -9.78 5.13 -32.90
CA ILE A 32 -9.12 4.79 -34.15
C ILE A 32 -8.46 3.39 -34.07
N ALA A 33 -7.82 3.04 -32.95
CA ALA A 33 -7.23 1.72 -32.74
C ALA A 33 -8.30 0.62 -32.72
N GLY A 34 -9.43 0.84 -32.06
CA GLY A 34 -10.56 -0.09 -32.04
C GLY A 34 -11.22 -0.27 -33.41
N LEU A 35 -11.26 0.77 -34.25
CA LEU A 35 -11.72 0.65 -35.64
C LEU A 35 -10.73 -0.15 -36.51
N ARG A 36 -9.43 0.06 -36.32
CA ARG A 36 -8.36 -0.70 -37.03
C ARG A 36 -8.39 -2.17 -36.67
N GLU A 37 -8.58 -2.51 -35.39
CA GLU A 37 -8.68 -3.91 -34.95
C GLU A 37 -9.92 -4.60 -35.57
N LYS A 38 -11.06 -3.90 -35.63
CA LYS A 38 -12.27 -4.37 -36.33
C LYS A 38 -12.09 -4.52 -37.82
N THR A 39 -11.12 -3.84 -38.42
CA THR A 39 -10.79 -3.92 -39.88
C THR A 39 -9.64 -4.89 -40.19
N GLY A 40 -9.21 -5.73 -39.22
CA GLY A 40 -8.26 -6.82 -39.41
C GLY A 40 -6.80 -6.48 -39.14
N VAL A 41 -6.53 -5.41 -38.39
CA VAL A 41 -5.17 -5.09 -37.89
C VAL A 41 -5.05 -5.62 -36.46
N ASP A 42 -4.62 -6.86 -36.30
CA ASP A 42 -4.42 -7.51 -35.02
C ASP A 42 -3.39 -6.73 -34.15
N GLY A 43 -3.66 -6.58 -32.83
CA GLY A 43 -2.78 -5.90 -31.90
C GLY A 43 -2.78 -4.37 -31.98
N ALA A 44 -3.69 -3.75 -32.76
CA ALA A 44 -3.76 -2.29 -32.89
C ALA A 44 -4.13 -1.59 -31.58
N VAL A 45 -4.97 -2.21 -30.77
CA VAL A 45 -5.38 -1.70 -29.44
C VAL A 45 -4.25 -1.89 -28.44
N GLU A 46 -3.57 -3.02 -28.42
CA GLU A 46 -2.43 -3.30 -27.55
C GLU A 46 -1.27 -2.33 -27.82
N GLY A 47 -0.86 -2.19 -29.07
CA GLY A 47 0.17 -1.24 -29.47
C GLY A 47 -0.23 0.24 -29.24
N PHE A 48 -1.52 0.55 -29.21
CA PHE A 48 -1.99 1.88 -28.78
C PHE A 48 -1.80 2.08 -27.27
N HIS A 49 -2.12 1.08 -26.45
CA HIS A 49 -1.94 1.16 -25.00
C HIS A 49 -0.45 1.24 -24.61
N GLU A 50 0.43 0.51 -25.29
CA GLU A 50 1.88 0.59 -25.05
C GLU A 50 2.43 2.00 -25.33
N ARG A 51 2.18 2.53 -26.53
CA ARG A 51 2.65 3.89 -26.89
C ARG A 51 2.03 4.99 -26.02
N THR A 52 0.80 4.78 -25.58
CA THR A 52 0.12 5.73 -24.70
C THR A 52 0.69 5.68 -23.30
N ALA A 53 1.03 4.49 -22.79
CA ALA A 53 1.67 4.29 -21.50
C ALA A 53 3.09 4.89 -21.47
N GLU A 54 3.90 4.69 -22.50
CA GLU A 54 5.24 5.29 -22.62
C GLU A 54 5.19 6.82 -22.60
N ARG A 55 4.35 7.43 -23.44
CA ARG A 55 4.16 8.89 -23.43
C ARG A 55 3.62 9.42 -22.11
N TYR A 56 2.79 8.64 -21.46
CA TYR A 56 2.26 8.99 -20.15
C TYR A 56 3.37 8.99 -19.10
N THR A 57 4.27 8.00 -19.15
CA THR A 57 5.45 7.91 -18.30
C THR A 57 6.39 9.09 -18.47
N GLU A 58 6.66 9.51 -19.72
CA GLU A 58 7.47 10.69 -20.01
C GLU A 58 6.84 11.96 -19.42
N LEU A 59 5.53 12.14 -19.57
CA LEU A 59 4.82 13.30 -19.03
C LEU A 59 4.79 13.31 -17.48
N LEU A 60 4.66 12.15 -16.86
CA LEU A 60 4.67 12.01 -15.40
C LEU A 60 6.09 12.11 -14.81
N GLY A 61 7.12 11.63 -15.51
CA GLY A 61 8.50 11.67 -15.07
C GLY A 61 9.03 13.11 -14.88
N HIS A 62 8.47 14.06 -15.63
CA HIS A 62 8.74 15.49 -15.44
C HIS A 62 7.89 16.15 -14.34
N SER A 63 6.90 15.43 -13.80
CA SER A 63 5.98 15.90 -12.75
C SER A 63 6.28 15.17 -11.45
N LYS A 64 7.31 15.61 -10.70
CA LYS A 64 7.56 15.13 -9.32
C LYS A 64 6.42 15.60 -8.39
N GLY A 65 5.19 15.10 -8.59
CA GLY A 65 4.00 15.59 -7.88
C GLY A 65 2.91 14.54 -7.75
N VAL A 66 1.68 15.01 -7.45
CA VAL A 66 0.47 14.20 -7.19
C VAL A 66 0.20 13.14 -8.25
N LEU A 67 0.44 13.45 -9.54
CA LEU A 67 0.15 12.50 -10.62
C LEU A 67 1.10 11.31 -10.64
N MET A 68 2.38 11.52 -10.32
CA MET A 68 3.33 10.42 -10.15
C MET A 68 2.89 9.52 -9.01
N LYS A 69 2.45 10.09 -7.88
CA LYS A 69 1.99 9.34 -6.72
C LYS A 69 0.65 8.64 -6.95
N ALA A 70 -0.30 9.31 -7.59
CA ALA A 70 -1.55 8.68 -8.01
C ALA A 70 -1.27 7.51 -8.98
N GLY A 71 -0.29 7.66 -9.86
CA GLY A 71 0.20 6.58 -10.72
C GLY A 71 0.79 5.41 -9.93
N GLN A 72 1.55 5.68 -8.87
CA GLN A 72 2.08 4.65 -7.98
C GLN A 72 0.97 3.89 -7.25
N ILE A 73 -0.02 4.60 -6.71
CA ILE A 73 -1.20 3.97 -6.09
C ILE A 73 -1.92 3.05 -7.09
N LEU A 74 -2.07 3.50 -8.33
CA LEU A 74 -2.72 2.71 -9.38
C LEU A 74 -1.83 1.57 -9.92
N SER A 75 -0.51 1.71 -9.92
CA SER A 75 0.40 0.65 -10.39
C SER A 75 0.37 -0.61 -9.52
N MET A 76 -0.09 -0.48 -8.28
CA MET A 76 -0.26 -1.59 -7.34
C MET A 76 -1.54 -2.40 -7.59
N VAL A 77 -2.47 -1.90 -8.43
CA VAL A 77 -3.62 -2.68 -8.90
C VAL A 77 -3.12 -3.64 -9.96
N ASP A 78 -3.15 -4.95 -9.69
CA ASP A 78 -2.64 -5.95 -10.62
C ASP A 78 -3.40 -5.89 -11.95
N ALA A 79 -2.66 -5.71 -13.04
CA ALA A 79 -3.21 -5.66 -14.40
C ALA A 79 -3.95 -6.95 -14.80
N ARG A 80 -3.57 -8.09 -14.21
CA ARG A 80 -4.23 -9.38 -14.45
C ARG A 80 -5.60 -9.46 -13.77
N ALA A 81 -5.78 -8.71 -12.67
CA ALA A 81 -7.03 -8.63 -11.93
C ALA A 81 -8.11 -7.81 -12.65
N VAL A 82 -7.69 -6.88 -13.50
CA VAL A 82 -8.58 -5.89 -14.12
C VAL A 82 -9.05 -6.28 -15.52
N GLY A 83 -8.73 -7.50 -15.98
CA GLY A 83 -9.19 -7.99 -17.30
C GLY A 83 -8.23 -7.66 -18.46
N THR A 84 -8.41 -8.37 -19.55
CA THR A 84 -7.49 -8.46 -20.68
C THR A 84 -7.06 -7.12 -21.29
N GLY A 85 -5.77 -6.86 -21.31
CA GLY A 85 -5.07 -6.22 -22.42
C GLY A 85 -4.71 -4.74 -22.31
N GLY A 86 -5.39 -3.90 -21.53
CA GLY A 86 -5.14 -2.46 -21.59
C GLY A 86 -4.27 -1.86 -20.47
N TYR A 87 -4.22 -2.47 -19.29
CA TYR A 87 -3.61 -1.88 -18.11
C TYR A 87 -2.14 -2.27 -17.86
N GLY A 88 -1.74 -3.46 -18.29
CA GLY A 88 -0.36 -3.98 -18.12
C GLY A 88 0.76 -3.07 -18.60
N PRO A 89 0.65 -2.43 -19.78
CA PRO A 89 1.62 -1.45 -20.25
C PRO A 89 1.75 -0.23 -19.33
N TYR A 90 0.62 0.29 -18.79
CA TYR A 90 0.63 1.42 -17.87
C TYR A 90 1.26 1.07 -16.53
N GLN A 91 1.00 -0.12 -16.00
CA GLN A 91 1.61 -0.62 -14.78
C GLN A 91 3.14 -0.73 -14.90
N LYS A 92 3.62 -1.33 -16.00
CA LYS A 92 5.06 -1.42 -16.29
C LYS A 92 5.71 -0.04 -16.44
N ALA A 93 5.02 0.87 -17.11
CA ALA A 93 5.48 2.22 -17.33
C ALA A 93 5.56 3.02 -16.02
N LEU A 94 4.55 2.90 -15.15
CA LEU A 94 4.52 3.54 -13.83
C LEU A 94 5.55 2.95 -12.85
N ALA A 95 5.81 1.64 -12.92
CA ALA A 95 6.86 0.99 -12.12
C ALA A 95 8.27 1.51 -12.48
N ARG A 96 8.53 1.84 -13.75
CA ARG A 96 9.80 2.45 -14.19
C ARG A 96 10.00 3.84 -13.59
N LEU A 97 8.95 4.63 -13.43
CA LEU A 97 9.04 5.96 -12.81
C LEU A 97 9.52 5.93 -11.35
N GLN A 98 9.36 4.80 -10.66
CA GLN A 98 9.84 4.64 -9.29
C GLN A 98 11.37 4.44 -9.24
N ALA A 99 11.95 3.80 -10.27
CA ALA A 99 13.36 3.41 -10.29
C ALA A 99 14.30 4.53 -10.80
N ASP A 100 13.79 5.48 -11.59
CA ASP A 100 14.64 6.38 -12.41
C ASP A 100 14.73 7.82 -11.88
N ALA A 101 14.27 8.13 -10.65
CA ALA A 101 14.45 9.48 -10.10
C ALA A 101 15.92 9.72 -9.73
N PRO A 102 16.61 10.69 -10.37
CA PRO A 102 17.99 10.97 -10.03
C PRO A 102 18.12 11.44 -8.58
N PRO A 103 19.13 10.96 -7.84
CA PRO A 103 19.34 11.38 -6.47
C PRO A 103 19.65 12.89 -6.39
N MET A 104 19.33 13.53 -5.26
CA MET A 104 19.74 14.90 -4.98
C MET A 104 21.27 15.00 -4.94
N HIS A 105 21.79 16.12 -5.44
CA HIS A 105 23.20 16.40 -5.30
C HIS A 105 23.59 16.51 -3.80
N PRO A 106 24.74 15.95 -3.34
CA PRO A 106 25.13 15.96 -1.94
C PRO A 106 25.11 17.35 -1.28
N LEU A 107 25.53 18.39 -2.00
CA LEU A 107 25.48 19.77 -1.49
C LEU A 107 24.06 20.26 -1.20
N LEU A 108 23.07 19.80 -1.97
CA LEU A 108 21.67 20.13 -1.73
C LEU A 108 21.14 19.40 -0.51
N VAL A 109 21.51 18.13 -0.33
CA VAL A 109 21.20 17.33 0.85
C VAL A 109 21.70 18.02 2.11
N ARG A 110 22.98 18.41 2.13
CA ARG A 110 23.59 19.09 3.27
C ARG A 110 22.93 20.43 3.57
N ARG A 111 22.57 21.19 2.54
CA ARG A 111 21.82 22.44 2.70
C ARG A 111 20.47 22.20 3.36
N VAL A 112 19.70 21.20 2.93
CA VAL A 112 18.40 20.87 3.55
C VAL A 112 18.59 20.48 5.01
N LEU A 113 19.62 19.68 5.33
CA LEU A 113 19.93 19.31 6.71
C LEU A 113 20.27 20.55 7.56
N GLU A 114 21.10 21.44 7.06
CA GLU A 114 21.47 22.67 7.77
C GLU A 114 20.28 23.61 7.97
N GLU A 115 19.45 23.80 6.95
CA GLU A 115 18.22 24.61 7.02
C GLU A 115 17.23 24.08 8.04
N GLU A 116 17.04 22.75 8.08
CA GLU A 116 16.01 22.10 8.90
C GLU A 116 16.47 21.83 10.33
N LEU A 117 17.70 21.44 10.52
CA LEU A 117 18.22 20.97 11.81
C LEU A 117 19.13 22.02 12.48
N GLY A 118 19.64 23.00 11.73
CA GLY A 118 20.54 24.02 12.27
C GLY A 118 21.72 23.41 13.01
N SER A 119 21.91 23.75 14.30
CA SER A 119 23.01 23.20 15.11
C SER A 119 22.87 21.70 15.41
N ALA A 120 21.68 21.12 15.28
CA ALA A 120 21.46 19.70 15.55
C ALA A 120 22.14 18.76 14.52
N VAL A 121 22.53 19.27 13.36
CA VAL A 121 23.40 18.53 12.40
C VAL A 121 24.68 18.00 13.06
N ARG A 122 25.18 18.66 14.12
CA ARG A 122 26.38 18.21 14.86
C ARG A 122 26.19 16.91 15.63
N HIS A 123 24.94 16.46 15.82
CA HIS A 123 24.67 15.15 16.43
C HIS A 123 25.02 13.98 15.49
N PHE A 124 25.16 14.22 14.18
CA PHE A 124 25.70 13.21 13.26
C PHE A 124 27.22 13.17 13.36
N ALA A 125 27.79 12.07 13.86
CA ALA A 125 29.23 11.80 13.83
C ALA A 125 29.68 11.45 12.41
N GLU A 126 28.83 10.68 11.68
CA GLU A 126 29.05 10.30 10.31
C GLU A 126 27.74 10.43 9.52
N PHE A 127 27.85 10.89 8.28
CA PHE A 127 26.71 10.97 7.35
C PHE A 127 27.17 10.55 5.95
N CYS A 128 26.48 9.54 5.39
CA CYS A 128 26.76 9.05 4.04
C CYS A 128 26.08 9.96 3.01
N ASP A 129 26.88 10.63 2.17
CA ASP A 129 26.36 11.53 1.12
C ASP A 129 25.65 10.75 -0.01
N GLU A 130 25.99 9.49 -0.22
CA GLU A 130 25.33 8.62 -1.19
C GLU A 130 24.04 8.06 -0.57
N PRO A 131 22.88 8.25 -1.21
CA PRO A 131 21.62 7.72 -0.69
C PRO A 131 21.61 6.19 -0.79
N MET A 132 21.14 5.55 0.26
CA MET A 132 20.92 4.08 0.26
C MET A 132 19.67 3.67 -0.49
N ALA A 133 18.69 4.58 -0.61
CA ALA A 133 17.43 4.34 -1.31
C ALA A 133 16.79 5.66 -1.76
N ALA A 134 16.03 5.59 -2.87
CA ALA A 134 15.09 6.62 -3.24
C ALA A 134 13.77 6.42 -2.46
N ALA A 135 13.20 7.50 -1.94
CA ALA A 135 11.85 7.54 -1.40
C ALA A 135 10.93 8.27 -2.40
N SER A 136 9.60 8.08 -2.26
CA SER A 136 8.61 8.68 -3.16
C SER A 136 8.71 10.21 -3.26
N VAL A 137 9.03 10.86 -2.15
CA VAL A 137 9.09 12.32 -2.01
C VAL A 137 10.45 12.82 -1.55
N GLY A 138 11.49 11.97 -1.53
CA GLY A 138 12.81 12.28 -1.03
C GLY A 138 13.82 11.17 -1.26
N GLN A 139 14.81 11.10 -0.42
CA GLN A 139 15.79 10.01 -0.40
C GLN A 139 16.21 9.67 1.03
N VAL A 140 16.79 8.49 1.21
CA VAL A 140 17.18 7.93 2.50
C VAL A 140 18.69 7.78 2.55
N HIS A 141 19.31 8.29 3.61
CA HIS A 141 20.74 8.22 3.86
C HIS A 141 21.05 7.44 5.14
N ARG A 142 22.18 6.77 5.18
CA ARG A 142 22.72 6.17 6.41
C ARG A 142 23.56 7.20 7.14
N ALA A 143 23.43 7.19 8.47
CA ALA A 143 24.23 8.07 9.33
C ALA A 143 24.53 7.37 10.66
N VAL A 144 25.50 7.89 11.41
CA VAL A 144 25.84 7.47 12.76
C VAL A 144 25.77 8.69 13.67
N LEU A 145 25.04 8.58 14.76
CA LEU A 145 24.95 9.62 15.77
C LEU A 145 26.21 9.67 16.65
N SER A 146 26.41 10.80 17.36
CA SER A 146 27.54 10.99 18.26
C SER A 146 27.57 9.98 19.42
N ASP A 147 26.43 9.41 19.78
CA ASP A 147 26.31 8.33 20.76
C ASP A 147 26.48 6.91 20.15
N ARG A 148 26.92 6.82 18.91
CA ARG A 148 27.18 5.60 18.14
C ARG A 148 25.95 4.84 17.67
N ARG A 149 24.73 5.33 17.84
CA ARG A 149 23.55 4.73 17.23
C ARG A 149 23.61 4.86 15.72
N GLU A 150 23.40 3.76 15.01
CA GLU A 150 23.19 3.78 13.56
C GLU A 150 21.75 4.20 13.26
N VAL A 151 21.61 5.13 12.31
CA VAL A 151 20.33 5.72 11.94
C VAL A 151 20.16 5.81 10.43
N VAL A 152 18.93 5.91 9.99
CA VAL A 152 18.57 6.34 8.65
C VAL A 152 17.90 7.70 8.71
N VAL A 153 18.19 8.51 7.70
CA VAL A 153 17.73 9.89 7.58
C VAL A 153 16.96 10.02 6.26
N LYS A 154 15.62 10.13 6.33
CA LYS A 154 14.77 10.46 5.19
C LYS A 154 14.76 11.96 4.99
N ILE A 155 15.08 12.43 3.77
CA ILE A 155 15.19 13.85 3.44
C ILE A 155 14.31 14.15 2.23
N GLN A 156 13.37 15.08 2.38
CA GLN A 156 12.46 15.47 1.30
C GLN A 156 13.16 16.26 0.21
N TYR A 157 12.71 16.05 -1.03
CA TYR A 157 13.10 16.92 -2.14
C TYR A 157 12.60 18.35 -1.91
N PRO A 158 13.47 19.38 -2.09
CA PRO A 158 13.08 20.76 -1.93
C PRO A 158 11.88 21.13 -2.82
N GLY A 159 10.84 21.71 -2.18
CA GLY A 159 9.64 22.16 -2.86
C GLY A 159 8.61 21.08 -3.20
N VAL A 160 8.89 19.77 -2.96
CA VAL A 160 7.97 18.69 -3.29
C VAL A 160 6.66 18.79 -2.51
N ALA A 161 6.71 19.11 -1.24
CA ALA A 161 5.52 19.27 -0.41
C ALA A 161 4.62 20.42 -0.90
N GLN A 162 5.20 21.54 -1.32
CA GLN A 162 4.43 22.64 -1.91
C GLN A 162 3.85 22.26 -3.27
N ALA A 163 4.64 21.60 -4.12
CA ALA A 163 4.16 21.14 -5.41
C ALA A 163 2.98 20.18 -5.29
N ILE A 164 3.04 19.26 -4.33
CA ILE A 164 1.95 18.32 -4.03
C ILE A 164 0.72 19.06 -3.52
N ARG A 165 0.86 19.99 -2.57
CA ARG A 165 -0.28 20.81 -2.10
C ARG A 165 -0.93 21.61 -3.21
N ASP A 166 -0.15 22.23 -4.10
CA ASP A 166 -0.66 22.98 -5.24
C ASP A 166 -1.43 22.08 -6.23
N ASP A 167 -0.94 20.88 -6.45
CA ASP A 167 -1.58 19.91 -7.34
C ASP A 167 -2.86 19.33 -6.70
N LEU A 168 -2.86 19.05 -5.39
CA LEU A 168 -4.04 18.57 -4.65
C LEU A 168 -5.15 19.62 -4.57
N ALA A 169 -4.82 20.91 -4.56
CA ALA A 169 -5.79 21.99 -4.67
C ALA A 169 -6.58 21.94 -6.01
N ASN A 170 -6.13 21.14 -6.99
CA ASN A 170 -6.81 20.89 -8.24
C ASN A 170 -7.38 19.46 -8.29
N THR A 171 -8.36 19.18 -7.41
CA THR A 171 -9.02 17.88 -7.31
C THR A 171 -9.63 17.39 -8.62
N GLU A 172 -9.97 18.28 -9.56
CA GLU A 172 -10.50 17.90 -10.88
C GLU A 172 -9.45 17.23 -11.76
N LEU A 173 -8.18 17.62 -11.65
CA LEU A 173 -7.09 16.96 -12.38
C LEU A 173 -6.91 15.52 -11.92
N LEU A 174 -6.88 15.30 -10.60
CA LEU A 174 -6.79 13.97 -9.99
C LEU A 174 -8.04 13.14 -10.34
N ALA A 175 -9.23 13.70 -10.25
CA ALA A 175 -10.48 13.03 -10.61
C ALA A 175 -10.52 12.65 -12.11
N THR A 176 -9.98 13.49 -12.99
CA THR A 176 -9.89 13.19 -14.42
C THR A 176 -8.92 12.05 -14.70
N PHE A 177 -7.78 12.06 -14.04
CA PHE A 177 -6.80 10.98 -14.11
C PHE A 177 -7.38 9.64 -13.61
N LEU A 178 -8.00 9.64 -12.42
CA LEU A 178 -8.62 8.45 -11.85
C LEU A 178 -9.79 7.94 -12.70
N ARG A 179 -10.56 8.83 -13.30
CA ARG A 179 -11.65 8.48 -14.23
C ARG A 179 -11.14 7.76 -15.46
N PHE A 180 -10.02 8.22 -16.02
CA PHE A 180 -9.37 7.56 -17.14
C PHE A 180 -8.85 6.17 -16.75
N ALA A 181 -8.16 6.07 -15.62
CA ALA A 181 -7.57 4.82 -15.14
C ALA A 181 -8.63 3.77 -14.76
N THR A 182 -9.68 4.17 -14.03
CA THR A 182 -10.79 3.28 -13.63
C THR A 182 -11.66 2.86 -14.81
N ALA A 183 -11.86 3.75 -15.80
CA ALA A 183 -12.57 3.41 -17.04
C ALA A 183 -11.78 2.41 -17.90
N ALA A 184 -10.45 2.54 -17.96
CA ALA A 184 -9.59 1.57 -18.63
C ALA A 184 -9.61 0.21 -17.91
N ALA A 185 -9.86 0.21 -16.61
CA ALA A 185 -9.93 -0.96 -15.74
C ALA A 185 -11.35 -1.56 -15.62
N GLY A 186 -12.39 -0.89 -16.13
CA GLY A 186 -13.79 -1.35 -15.99
C GLY A 186 -14.36 -1.26 -14.58
N ILE A 187 -13.68 -0.55 -13.66
CA ILE A 187 -14.05 -0.47 -12.25
C ILE A 187 -15.12 0.61 -12.04
N LYS A 188 -16.25 0.24 -11.41
CA LYS A 188 -17.30 1.19 -10.99
C LYS A 188 -16.99 1.70 -9.58
N VAL A 189 -16.53 2.95 -9.46
CA VAL A 189 -16.25 3.61 -8.17
C VAL A 189 -16.75 5.06 -8.20
N ASP A 190 -17.04 5.61 -7.04
CA ASP A 190 -17.19 7.05 -6.89
C ASP A 190 -15.85 7.76 -7.06
N ILE A 191 -15.61 8.25 -8.27
CA ILE A 191 -14.35 8.92 -8.66
C ILE A 191 -14.03 10.12 -7.76
N ARG A 192 -15.06 10.85 -7.30
CA ARG A 192 -14.84 12.02 -6.43
C ARG A 192 -14.43 11.61 -5.02
N ALA A 193 -15.02 10.54 -4.50
CA ALA A 193 -14.64 9.97 -3.22
C ALA A 193 -13.22 9.37 -3.29
N LEU A 194 -12.91 8.62 -4.35
CA LEU A 194 -11.59 8.07 -4.60
C LEU A 194 -10.53 9.17 -4.76
N ALA A 195 -10.84 10.27 -5.47
CA ALA A 195 -9.92 11.38 -5.64
C ALA A 195 -9.64 12.10 -4.31
N ARG A 196 -10.65 12.28 -3.47
CA ARG A 196 -10.47 12.87 -2.12
C ARG A 196 -9.61 11.98 -1.25
N GLU A 197 -9.88 10.69 -1.23
CA GLU A 197 -9.10 9.73 -0.43
C GLU A 197 -7.64 9.67 -0.92
N ALA A 198 -7.42 9.56 -2.24
CA ALA A 198 -6.07 9.61 -2.80
C ALA A 198 -5.36 10.92 -2.47
N ALA A 199 -6.06 12.05 -2.51
CA ALA A 199 -5.52 13.35 -2.14
C ALA A 199 -5.08 13.38 -0.66
N THR A 200 -5.89 12.85 0.23
CA THR A 200 -5.55 12.75 1.66
C THR A 200 -4.28 11.92 1.85
N ARG A 201 -4.19 10.74 1.23
CA ARG A 201 -3.01 9.85 1.37
C ARG A 201 -1.75 10.46 0.79
N ILE A 202 -1.83 11.10 -0.36
CA ILE A 202 -0.68 11.80 -0.96
C ILE A 202 -0.23 12.96 -0.06
N SER A 203 -1.17 13.64 0.61
CA SER A 203 -0.86 14.70 1.56
C SER A 203 -0.15 14.18 2.82
N GLU A 204 -0.55 13.01 3.32
CA GLU A 204 0.08 12.36 4.48
C GLU A 204 1.53 11.96 4.21
N GLU A 205 1.86 11.49 3.00
CA GLU A 205 3.22 11.09 2.65
C GLU A 205 4.26 12.20 2.64
N VAL A 206 3.83 13.46 2.50
CA VAL A 206 4.73 14.61 2.61
C VAL A 206 4.81 15.16 4.04
N ASP A 207 4.11 14.57 4.98
CA ASP A 207 4.09 14.97 6.38
C ASP A 207 4.98 14.04 7.22
N TYR A 208 6.26 14.37 7.31
CA TYR A 208 7.20 13.58 8.12
C TYR A 208 6.94 13.65 9.62
N ARG A 209 6.21 14.67 10.11
CA ARG A 209 5.76 14.70 11.50
C ARG A 209 4.66 13.66 11.74
N HIS A 210 3.74 13.53 10.80
CA HIS A 210 2.72 12.48 10.86
C HIS A 210 3.38 11.09 10.81
N GLU A 211 4.30 10.85 9.87
CA GLU A 211 5.03 9.57 9.78
C GLU A 211 5.79 9.27 11.08
N ALA A 212 6.48 10.27 11.67
CA ALA A 212 7.17 10.13 12.96
C ALA A 212 6.22 9.75 14.10
N ALA A 213 5.03 10.36 14.15
CA ALA A 213 4.01 10.02 15.13
C ALA A 213 3.51 8.58 14.96
N MET A 214 3.29 8.13 13.73
CA MET A 214 2.88 6.75 13.43
C MET A 214 3.99 5.74 13.76
N ILE A 215 5.24 6.00 13.40
CA ILE A 215 6.38 5.17 13.82
C ILE A 215 6.40 5.03 15.35
N THR A 216 6.22 6.13 16.06
CA THR A 216 6.22 6.13 17.54
C THR A 216 5.06 5.29 18.08
N ALA A 217 3.85 5.43 17.54
CA ALA A 217 2.68 4.65 17.93
C ALA A 217 2.89 3.14 17.70
N PHE A 218 3.44 2.76 16.56
CA PHE A 218 3.76 1.36 16.25
C PHE A 218 4.93 0.82 17.08
N SER A 219 5.96 1.62 17.32
CA SER A 219 7.09 1.27 18.18
C SER A 219 6.64 1.04 19.62
N ASP A 220 5.72 1.87 20.11
CA ASP A 220 5.12 1.70 21.43
C ASP A 220 4.19 0.49 21.48
N LEU A 221 3.37 0.26 20.44
CA LEU A 221 2.52 -0.92 20.34
C LEU A 221 3.35 -2.19 20.41
N TYR A 222 4.36 -2.33 19.54
CA TYR A 222 5.18 -3.54 19.40
C TYR A 222 6.45 -3.54 20.26
N ARG A 223 6.48 -2.75 21.32
CA ARG A 223 7.61 -2.73 22.27
C ARG A 223 7.87 -4.14 22.81
N ASP A 224 9.13 -4.57 22.78
CA ASP A 224 9.58 -5.90 23.21
C ASP A 224 8.88 -7.08 22.51
N HIS A 225 8.35 -6.86 21.31
CA HIS A 225 7.78 -7.95 20.55
C HIS A 225 8.86 -8.95 20.10
N PRO A 226 8.64 -10.27 20.19
CA PRO A 226 9.69 -11.25 19.95
C PRO A 226 10.22 -11.29 18.52
N PHE A 227 9.40 -10.91 17.51
CA PHE A 227 9.78 -11.04 16.11
C PHE A 227 9.31 -9.89 15.18
N ILE A 228 8.59 -8.89 15.69
CA ILE A 228 8.23 -7.67 14.96
C ILE A 228 9.18 -6.56 15.41
N ARG A 229 9.89 -5.94 14.45
CA ARG A 229 10.85 -4.86 14.69
C ARG A 229 10.35 -3.56 14.08
N ILE A 230 10.22 -2.52 14.89
CA ILE A 230 9.82 -1.17 14.47
C ILE A 230 10.96 -0.21 14.81
N PRO A 231 11.36 0.70 13.89
CA PRO A 231 12.38 1.69 14.21
C PRO A 231 11.89 2.69 15.26
N HIS A 232 12.83 3.35 15.93
CA HIS A 232 12.53 4.43 16.86
C HIS A 232 12.88 5.78 16.22
N VAL A 233 11.98 6.73 16.28
CA VAL A 233 12.25 8.10 15.82
C VAL A 233 13.28 8.75 16.73
N ILE A 234 14.17 9.57 16.15
CA ILE A 234 15.14 10.40 16.86
C ILE A 234 14.71 11.86 16.71
N PRO A 235 13.89 12.38 17.64
CA PRO A 235 13.26 13.70 17.50
C PRO A 235 14.28 14.86 17.43
N GLU A 236 15.42 14.72 18.11
CA GLU A 236 16.45 15.75 18.20
C GLU A 236 17.09 16.09 16.86
N VAL A 237 17.02 15.16 15.88
CA VAL A 237 17.53 15.31 14.52
C VAL A 237 16.46 15.01 13.48
N SER A 238 15.21 15.37 13.81
CA SER A 238 14.03 15.29 12.92
C SER A 238 13.33 16.65 12.83
N SER A 239 12.68 16.91 11.70
CA SER A 239 11.96 18.17 11.42
C SER A 239 10.78 17.91 10.47
N ASP A 240 10.22 18.96 9.86
CA ASP A 240 9.16 18.86 8.86
C ASP A 240 9.62 18.15 7.57
N ARG A 241 10.90 18.29 7.20
CA ARG A 241 11.46 17.75 5.95
C ARG A 241 12.56 16.72 6.16
N VAL A 242 12.92 16.43 7.40
CA VAL A 242 13.94 15.44 7.77
C VAL A 242 13.38 14.51 8.83
N LEU A 243 13.33 13.21 8.56
CA LEU A 243 12.91 12.19 9.50
C LEU A 243 14.08 11.25 9.77
N THR A 244 14.55 11.24 11.01
CA THR A 244 15.62 10.37 11.47
C THR A 244 15.07 9.28 12.38
N MET A 245 15.45 8.04 12.11
CA MET A 245 15.04 6.88 12.91
C MET A 245 16.18 5.86 12.99
N THR A 246 16.10 4.96 13.98
CA THR A 246 17.10 3.90 14.15
C THR A 246 17.16 3.02 12.90
N TYR A 247 18.38 2.64 12.52
CA TYR A 247 18.59 1.68 11.43
C TYR A 247 18.13 0.29 11.87
N LEU A 248 17.37 -0.39 11.04
CA LEU A 248 17.04 -1.82 11.19
C LEU A 248 17.83 -2.61 10.18
N ASP A 249 18.64 -3.54 10.69
CA ASP A 249 19.40 -4.46 9.84
C ASP A 249 18.48 -5.56 9.28
N GLY A 250 18.93 -6.22 8.23
CA GLY A 250 18.22 -7.33 7.60
C GLY A 250 18.47 -7.45 6.10
N MET A 251 17.95 -8.52 5.53
CA MET A 251 18.00 -8.78 4.09
C MET A 251 16.90 -8.00 3.37
N ALA A 252 17.25 -7.43 2.22
CA ALA A 252 16.30 -6.84 1.29
C ALA A 252 15.49 -7.94 0.57
N TRP A 253 14.36 -7.55 -0.03
CA TRP A 253 13.40 -8.42 -0.69
C TRP A 253 14.02 -9.44 -1.66
N ALA A 254 14.93 -9.00 -2.55
CA ALA A 254 15.53 -9.87 -3.54
C ALA A 254 16.36 -11.02 -2.92
N ALA A 255 17.04 -10.74 -1.79
CA ALA A 255 17.76 -11.76 -1.05
C ALA A 255 16.81 -12.68 -0.27
N ALA A 256 15.76 -12.11 0.34
CA ALA A 256 14.75 -12.88 1.07
C ALA A 256 14.03 -13.91 0.19
N GLN A 257 13.77 -13.60 -1.07
CA GLN A 257 13.18 -14.56 -2.01
C GLN A 257 14.02 -15.79 -2.28
N GLN A 258 15.34 -15.73 -2.04
CA GLN A 258 16.30 -16.83 -2.23
C GLN A 258 16.57 -17.63 -0.96
N ALA A 259 15.96 -17.26 0.16
CA ALA A 259 16.12 -17.95 1.43
C ALA A 259 15.41 -19.32 1.46
N ASP A 260 15.72 -20.12 2.47
CA ASP A 260 15.05 -21.39 2.71
C ASP A 260 13.53 -21.22 2.90
N GLN A 261 12.77 -22.22 2.46
CA GLN A 261 11.31 -22.12 2.45
C GLN A 261 10.70 -21.99 3.86
N ASP A 262 11.29 -22.65 4.86
CA ASP A 262 10.80 -22.55 6.25
C ASP A 262 10.97 -21.12 6.80
N LEU A 263 12.08 -20.47 6.46
CA LEU A 263 12.33 -19.08 6.84
C LEU A 263 11.38 -18.14 6.11
N LYS A 264 11.11 -18.37 4.81
CA LYS A 264 10.10 -17.60 4.04
C LYS A 264 8.69 -17.76 4.61
N ASN A 265 8.30 -18.96 5.02
CA ASN A 265 7.02 -19.22 5.70
C ASN A 265 6.95 -18.48 7.04
N THR A 266 8.04 -18.49 7.81
CA THR A 266 8.15 -17.77 9.08
C THR A 266 7.93 -16.27 8.89
N TRP A 267 8.64 -15.63 7.95
CA TRP A 267 8.46 -14.22 7.65
C TRP A 267 7.05 -13.87 7.17
N ALA A 268 6.48 -14.73 6.34
CA ALA A 268 5.10 -14.55 5.88
C ALA A 268 4.11 -14.61 7.06
N GLU A 269 4.28 -15.51 8.04
CA GLU A 269 3.48 -15.54 9.26
C GLU A 269 3.67 -14.25 10.09
N VAL A 270 4.91 -13.78 10.25
CA VAL A 270 5.19 -12.52 10.95
C VAL A 270 4.45 -11.35 10.32
N ILE A 271 4.50 -11.22 8.99
CA ILE A 271 3.80 -10.15 8.27
C ILE A 271 2.28 -10.30 8.41
N ALA A 272 1.73 -11.52 8.30
CA ALA A 272 0.32 -11.78 8.52
C ALA A 272 -0.12 -11.37 9.93
N ARG A 273 0.66 -11.70 10.97
CA ARG A 273 0.40 -11.30 12.36
C ARG A 273 0.52 -9.79 12.57
N PHE A 274 1.50 -9.15 11.94
CA PHE A 274 1.62 -7.69 11.97
C PHE A 274 0.38 -7.03 11.36
N LEU A 275 0.02 -7.36 10.13
CA LEU A 275 -1.11 -6.74 9.44
C LEU A 275 -2.44 -6.98 10.14
N ASN A 276 -2.65 -8.18 10.67
CA ASN A 276 -3.88 -8.54 11.40
C ASN A 276 -3.89 -8.02 12.84
N GLY A 277 -2.73 -7.92 13.52
CA GLY A 277 -2.60 -7.44 14.90
C GLY A 277 -2.85 -5.94 15.03
N ASN A 278 -2.41 -5.17 14.05
CA ASN A 278 -2.47 -3.71 14.08
C ASN A 278 -3.88 -3.18 14.40
N TYR A 279 -4.90 -3.61 13.63
CA TYR A 279 -6.26 -3.14 13.85
C TYR A 279 -6.99 -3.90 14.96
N ARG A 280 -6.44 -5.04 15.41
CA ARG A 280 -6.97 -5.81 16.54
C ARG A 280 -6.54 -5.25 17.89
N HIS A 281 -5.28 -4.86 18.01
CA HIS A 281 -4.71 -4.43 19.29
C HIS A 281 -4.74 -2.91 19.51
N ALA A 282 -4.77 -2.11 18.45
CA ALA A 282 -4.68 -0.65 18.57
C ALA A 282 -5.50 0.12 17.52
N ASN A 283 -6.36 -0.53 16.74
CA ASN A 283 -7.12 0.09 15.64
C ASN A 283 -6.22 0.91 14.68
N LEU A 284 -4.99 0.47 14.50
CA LEU A 284 -4.06 1.02 13.52
C LEU A 284 -4.06 0.11 12.29
N VAL A 285 -4.09 0.67 11.10
CA VAL A 285 -4.08 -0.10 9.86
C VAL A 285 -2.91 0.37 9.00
N HIS A 286 -1.88 -0.45 8.93
CA HIS A 286 -0.74 -0.19 8.04
C HIS A 286 -1.16 -0.46 6.59
N ALA A 287 -1.34 0.60 5.81
CA ALA A 287 -1.97 0.53 4.50
C ALA A 287 -0.98 0.45 3.33
N ASP A 288 0.32 0.22 3.58
CA ASP A 288 1.34 0.05 2.55
C ASP A 288 2.25 -1.19 2.74
N PRO A 289 1.72 -2.41 2.66
CA PRO A 289 2.49 -3.64 2.82
C PRO A 289 3.34 -3.95 1.58
N HIS A 290 4.22 -3.02 1.19
CA HIS A 290 5.13 -3.20 0.06
C HIS A 290 6.39 -3.94 0.50
N PRO A 291 6.92 -4.93 -0.27
CA PRO A 291 8.08 -5.72 0.14
C PRO A 291 9.36 -4.89 0.33
N GLY A 292 9.47 -3.72 -0.31
CA GLY A 292 10.57 -2.77 -0.09
C GLY A 292 10.55 -2.09 1.28
N ASN A 293 9.44 -2.19 2.02
CA ASN A 293 9.27 -1.65 3.37
C ASN A 293 9.61 -2.67 4.47
N TYR A 294 10.20 -3.81 4.10
CA TYR A 294 10.53 -4.88 5.03
C TYR A 294 12.02 -5.19 5.06
N GLN A 295 12.52 -5.53 6.25
CA GLN A 295 13.84 -6.10 6.47
C GLN A 295 13.69 -7.50 7.05
N PHE A 296 14.25 -8.50 6.38
CA PHE A 296 14.08 -9.91 6.69
C PHE A 296 15.32 -10.44 7.44
N ASN A 297 15.14 -10.97 8.64
CA ASN A 297 16.24 -11.42 9.46
C ASN A 297 16.33 -12.96 9.53
N THR A 298 17.54 -13.48 9.65
CA THR A 298 17.80 -14.93 9.74
C THR A 298 17.26 -15.57 11.03
N ASP A 299 16.97 -14.76 12.05
CA ASP A 299 16.28 -15.21 13.27
C ASP A 299 14.76 -15.34 13.10
N GLY A 300 14.24 -15.11 11.89
CA GLY A 300 12.82 -15.14 11.56
C GLY A 300 12.07 -13.83 11.87
N SER A 301 12.71 -12.83 12.46
CA SER A 301 12.08 -11.54 12.70
C SER A 301 11.97 -10.71 11.41
N VAL A 302 11.00 -9.77 11.38
CA VAL A 302 10.82 -8.82 10.28
C VAL A 302 10.82 -7.40 10.82
N GLY A 303 11.63 -6.53 10.20
CA GLY A 303 11.63 -5.09 10.39
C GLY A 303 10.64 -4.41 9.44
N PHE A 304 9.87 -3.44 9.94
CA PHE A 304 8.91 -2.64 9.18
C PHE A 304 9.39 -1.20 9.15
N LEU A 305 9.55 -0.60 7.96
CA LEU A 305 10.34 0.62 7.78
C LEU A 305 9.53 1.88 7.48
N ASP A 306 8.38 1.78 6.82
CA ASP A 306 7.60 2.91 6.33
C ASP A 306 6.21 2.95 6.98
N PHE A 307 5.86 4.09 7.58
CA PHE A 307 4.59 4.32 8.29
C PHE A 307 3.88 5.59 7.78
N GLY A 308 4.23 6.06 6.60
CA GLY A 308 3.59 7.22 5.98
C GLY A 308 2.14 6.99 5.56
N CYS A 309 1.69 5.73 5.51
CA CYS A 309 0.32 5.38 5.14
C CYS A 309 -0.31 4.50 6.24
N VAL A 310 -0.79 5.13 7.29
CA VAL A 310 -1.50 4.48 8.41
C VAL A 310 -2.92 5.02 8.50
N GLN A 311 -3.89 4.14 8.74
CA GLN A 311 -5.30 4.48 8.91
C GLN A 311 -5.81 4.05 10.26
N THR A 312 -6.87 4.73 10.71
CA THR A 312 -7.72 4.30 11.81
C THR A 312 -9.16 4.21 11.32
N PHE A 313 -9.92 3.25 11.80
CA PHE A 313 -11.35 3.18 11.54
C PHE A 313 -12.14 3.80 12.69
N PRO A 314 -13.30 4.45 12.43
CA PRO A 314 -14.27 4.67 13.49
C PRO A 314 -14.58 3.34 14.18
N GLU A 315 -14.54 3.30 15.52
CA GLU A 315 -14.61 2.04 16.29
C GLU A 315 -15.80 1.16 15.90
N LYS A 316 -16.96 1.76 15.68
CA LYS A 316 -18.14 1.04 15.18
C LYS A 316 -17.90 0.33 13.83
N GLN A 317 -17.12 0.95 12.94
CA GLN A 317 -16.81 0.33 11.63
C GLN A 317 -15.78 -0.79 11.79
N ARG A 318 -14.78 -0.61 12.67
CA ARG A 318 -13.81 -1.65 13.02
C ARG A 318 -14.52 -2.89 13.55
N GLN A 319 -15.44 -2.71 14.51
CA GLN A 319 -16.23 -3.81 15.08
C GLN A 319 -17.07 -4.53 14.03
N LEU A 320 -17.77 -3.79 13.18
CA LEU A 320 -18.55 -4.38 12.08
C LEU A 320 -17.65 -5.17 11.11
N TRP A 321 -16.46 -4.67 10.84
CA TRP A 321 -15.49 -5.34 9.96
C TRP A 321 -14.98 -6.65 10.57
N VAL A 322 -14.55 -6.63 11.83
CA VAL A 322 -14.12 -7.85 12.55
C VAL A 322 -15.27 -8.85 12.63
N ALA A 323 -16.48 -8.39 12.93
CA ALA A 323 -17.67 -9.23 12.96
C ALA A 323 -18.00 -9.86 11.58
N ALA A 324 -17.80 -9.11 10.48
CA ALA A 324 -18.02 -9.63 9.14
C ALA A 324 -17.00 -10.72 8.78
N ILE A 325 -15.71 -10.53 9.11
CA ILE A 325 -14.69 -11.57 8.95
C ILE A 325 -15.07 -12.82 9.75
N ARG A 326 -15.48 -12.66 11.02
CA ARG A 326 -15.91 -13.80 11.85
C ARG A 326 -17.14 -14.51 11.30
N ALA A 327 -18.15 -13.76 10.84
CA ALA A 327 -19.35 -14.32 10.24
C ALA A 327 -19.04 -15.18 9.01
N THR A 328 -18.09 -14.72 8.16
CA THR A 328 -17.61 -15.48 6.99
C THR A 328 -16.96 -16.80 7.43
N ILE A 329 -16.03 -16.72 8.40
CA ILE A 329 -15.27 -17.84 8.93
C ILE A 329 -16.18 -18.90 9.58
N GLU A 330 -17.23 -18.47 10.27
CA GLU A 330 -18.18 -19.32 10.98
C GLU A 330 -19.37 -19.78 10.11
N ASP A 331 -19.32 -19.48 8.81
CA ASP A 331 -20.39 -19.77 7.83
C ASP A 331 -21.78 -19.20 8.21
N ARG A 332 -21.78 -18.05 8.92
CA ARG A 332 -22.98 -17.31 9.29
C ARG A 332 -23.41 -16.37 8.17
N LYS A 333 -23.93 -16.95 7.10
CA LYS A 333 -24.18 -16.30 5.81
C LYS A 333 -25.10 -15.09 5.89
N ASP A 334 -26.21 -15.21 6.63
CA ASP A 334 -27.20 -14.14 6.79
C ASP A 334 -26.62 -12.98 7.60
N ASP A 335 -25.90 -13.28 8.69
CA ASP A 335 -25.20 -12.26 9.48
C ASP A 335 -24.14 -11.53 8.64
N PHE A 336 -23.38 -12.29 7.84
CA PHE A 336 -22.38 -11.73 6.94
C PHE A 336 -23.01 -10.76 5.94
N ARG A 337 -24.12 -11.13 5.32
CA ARG A 337 -24.85 -10.27 4.39
C ARG A 337 -25.38 -9.00 5.06
N ASP A 338 -25.94 -9.10 6.28
CA ASP A 338 -26.40 -7.94 7.06
C ASP A 338 -25.22 -6.99 7.38
N LEU A 339 -24.11 -7.56 7.86
CA LEU A 339 -22.90 -6.79 8.18
C LEU A 339 -22.34 -6.07 6.95
N MET A 340 -22.30 -6.72 5.79
CA MET A 340 -21.86 -6.10 4.53
C MET A 340 -22.79 -4.95 4.09
N THR A 341 -24.09 -5.06 4.37
CA THR A 341 -25.07 -3.98 4.13
C THR A 341 -24.83 -2.81 5.09
N ARG A 342 -24.63 -3.08 6.38
CA ARG A 342 -24.30 -2.06 7.40
C ARG A 342 -22.97 -1.34 7.14
N LEU A 343 -21.99 -2.06 6.60
CA LEU A 343 -20.71 -1.52 6.15
C LEU A 343 -20.81 -0.78 4.81
N ARG A 344 -21.98 -0.83 4.14
CA ARG A 344 -22.26 -0.21 2.83
C ARG A 344 -21.51 -0.83 1.64
N PHE A 345 -21.11 -2.08 1.75
CA PHE A 345 -20.66 -2.86 0.59
C PHE A 345 -21.84 -3.32 -0.27
N LEU A 346 -22.99 -3.53 0.34
CA LEU A 346 -24.23 -3.83 -0.34
C LEU A 346 -25.25 -2.71 -0.11
N THR A 347 -26.09 -2.47 -1.10
CA THR A 347 -27.29 -1.64 -0.95
C THR A 347 -28.42 -2.48 -0.33
N ALA A 348 -29.36 -1.82 0.34
CA ALA A 348 -30.48 -2.52 1.00
C ALA A 348 -31.37 -3.29 0.00
N ASP A 349 -31.42 -2.87 -1.26
CA ASP A 349 -32.15 -3.49 -2.37
C ASP A 349 -31.32 -4.48 -3.20
N SER A 350 -30.08 -4.77 -2.79
CA SER A 350 -29.23 -5.75 -3.48
C SER A 350 -29.91 -7.12 -3.52
N GLN A 351 -29.93 -7.71 -4.71
CA GLN A 351 -30.49 -9.05 -4.97
C GLN A 351 -29.49 -10.19 -4.71
N LEU A 352 -28.26 -9.84 -4.31
CA LEU A 352 -27.22 -10.83 -4.02
C LEU A 352 -27.63 -11.68 -2.80
N SER A 353 -27.75 -13.00 -3.00
CA SER A 353 -28.09 -13.91 -1.91
C SER A 353 -26.96 -14.04 -0.88
N ALA A 354 -27.29 -14.41 0.35
CA ALA A 354 -26.29 -14.66 1.38
C ALA A 354 -25.34 -15.81 0.98
N GLU A 355 -25.86 -16.82 0.29
CA GLU A 355 -25.07 -17.97 -0.20
C GLU A 355 -24.08 -17.57 -1.31
N ASP A 356 -24.51 -16.77 -2.28
CA ASP A 356 -23.64 -16.33 -3.37
C ASP A 356 -22.57 -15.38 -2.87
N LEU A 357 -22.91 -14.49 -1.92
CA LEU A 357 -21.96 -13.62 -1.25
C LEU A 357 -20.92 -14.42 -0.45
N GLN A 358 -21.35 -15.39 0.34
CA GLN A 358 -20.46 -16.27 1.11
C GLN A 358 -19.52 -17.05 0.18
N ARG A 359 -20.07 -17.65 -0.87
CA ARG A 359 -19.28 -18.39 -1.86
C ARG A 359 -18.23 -17.49 -2.51
N TRP A 360 -18.64 -16.31 -2.96
CA TRP A 360 -17.74 -15.35 -3.59
C TRP A 360 -16.58 -14.94 -2.67
N ILE A 361 -16.85 -14.60 -1.40
CA ILE A 361 -15.78 -14.21 -0.48
C ILE A 361 -14.85 -15.38 -0.14
N THR A 362 -15.37 -16.58 -0.01
CA THR A 362 -14.56 -17.78 0.24
C THR A 362 -13.65 -18.11 -0.94
N ASP A 363 -14.13 -17.91 -2.17
CA ASP A 363 -13.35 -18.12 -3.40
C ASP A 363 -12.28 -17.04 -3.60
N THR A 364 -12.55 -15.82 -3.13
CA THR A 364 -11.65 -14.65 -3.31
C THR A 364 -10.74 -14.38 -2.10
N ALA A 365 -11.08 -14.92 -0.94
CA ALA A 365 -10.29 -14.83 0.29
C ALA A 365 -10.25 -16.20 0.98
N PRO A 366 -9.48 -17.16 0.45
CA PRO A 366 -9.48 -18.54 0.90
C PRO A 366 -9.09 -18.70 2.37
N GLU A 367 -8.41 -17.73 2.96
CA GLU A 367 -8.12 -17.65 4.40
C GLU A 367 -9.39 -17.55 5.25
N ASN A 368 -10.46 -17.01 4.70
CA ASN A 368 -11.77 -16.90 5.35
C ASN A 368 -12.64 -18.16 5.14
N GLY A 369 -12.10 -19.19 4.51
CA GLY A 369 -12.82 -20.46 4.32
C GLY A 369 -13.06 -21.19 5.61
N SER A 370 -14.14 -22.00 5.63
CA SER A 370 -14.56 -22.78 6.82
C SER A 370 -13.57 -23.90 7.19
N GLU A 371 -12.73 -24.34 6.27
CA GLU A 371 -11.75 -25.42 6.53
C GLU A 371 -10.38 -24.86 6.94
N PRO A 372 -9.84 -25.27 8.09
CA PRO A 372 -8.55 -24.80 8.58
C PRO A 372 -7.37 -25.50 7.88
N ARG A 373 -7.30 -25.39 6.55
CA ARG A 373 -6.19 -25.93 5.74
C ARG A 373 -5.07 -24.90 5.58
N PRO A 374 -3.79 -25.32 5.54
CA PRO A 374 -2.72 -24.44 5.11
C PRO A 374 -2.96 -23.93 3.67
N VAL A 375 -2.77 -22.64 3.46
CA VAL A 375 -2.87 -21.99 2.15
C VAL A 375 -1.47 -21.81 1.58
N THR A 376 -1.24 -22.35 0.38
CA THR A 376 0.00 -22.13 -0.38
C THR A 376 -0.23 -21.02 -1.40
N PHE A 377 0.55 -19.95 -1.29
CA PHE A 377 0.48 -18.81 -2.19
C PHE A 377 1.29 -19.09 -3.46
N THR A 378 0.59 -19.27 -4.59
CA THR A 378 1.21 -19.45 -5.91
C THR A 378 0.69 -18.40 -6.88
N PRO A 379 1.46 -18.03 -7.92
CA PRO A 379 1.00 -17.09 -8.95
C PRO A 379 -0.34 -17.49 -9.58
N ASP A 380 -0.53 -18.78 -9.89
CA ASP A 380 -1.74 -19.28 -10.55
C ASP A 380 -2.96 -19.27 -9.61
N ALA A 381 -2.80 -19.65 -8.34
CA ALA A 381 -3.87 -19.57 -7.34
C ALA A 381 -4.29 -18.12 -7.14
N THR A 382 -3.34 -17.22 -6.98
CA THR A 382 -3.58 -15.79 -6.81
C THR A 382 -4.24 -15.17 -8.04
N ALA A 383 -3.81 -15.51 -9.25
CA ALA A 383 -4.45 -15.02 -10.47
C ALA A 383 -5.93 -15.45 -10.55
N ARG A 384 -6.27 -16.68 -10.15
CA ARG A 384 -7.67 -17.13 -10.07
C ARG A 384 -8.47 -16.36 -9.03
N THR A 385 -7.91 -16.17 -7.82
CA THR A 385 -8.53 -15.40 -6.74
C THR A 385 -8.84 -13.97 -7.21
N ILE A 386 -7.85 -13.29 -7.79
CA ILE A 386 -8.00 -11.91 -8.27
C ILE A 386 -9.02 -11.84 -9.42
N SER A 387 -8.98 -12.75 -10.39
CA SER A 387 -9.96 -12.77 -11.49
C SER A 387 -11.38 -13.04 -10.98
N GLY A 388 -11.56 -13.90 -9.98
CA GLY A 388 -12.83 -14.14 -9.32
C GLY A 388 -13.35 -12.93 -8.53
N MET A 389 -12.46 -12.10 -8.00
CA MET A 389 -12.84 -10.88 -7.28
C MET A 389 -13.41 -9.80 -8.22
N PHE A 390 -12.87 -9.67 -9.44
CA PHE A 390 -13.14 -8.56 -10.33
C PHE A 390 -13.75 -8.95 -11.69
N ASP A 391 -14.35 -10.13 -11.82
CA ASP A 391 -15.06 -10.48 -13.08
C ASP A 391 -16.37 -9.70 -13.20
N VAL A 392 -16.23 -8.45 -13.66
CA VAL A 392 -17.35 -7.50 -13.87
C VAL A 392 -18.04 -7.65 -15.23
N ARG A 393 -17.70 -8.68 -16.03
CA ARG A 393 -18.31 -8.92 -17.34
C ARG A 393 -19.73 -9.44 -17.22
N ASP A 394 -20.00 -10.20 -16.18
CA ASP A 394 -21.33 -10.65 -15.81
C ASP A 394 -21.93 -9.69 -14.79
N SER A 395 -23.04 -9.02 -15.14
CA SER A 395 -23.76 -8.12 -14.24
C SER A 395 -24.34 -8.86 -13.03
N ASN A 396 -24.49 -10.18 -13.11
CA ASN A 396 -24.96 -11.02 -12.01
C ASN A 396 -23.80 -11.48 -11.10
N HIS A 397 -22.55 -11.25 -11.52
CA HIS A 397 -21.40 -11.60 -10.71
C HIS A 397 -21.40 -10.80 -9.39
N PRO A 398 -21.15 -11.43 -8.24
CA PRO A 398 -21.17 -10.74 -6.94
C PRO A 398 -20.32 -9.48 -6.91
N GLY A 399 -19.12 -9.53 -7.48
CA GLY A 399 -18.21 -8.38 -7.57
C GLY A 399 -18.78 -7.17 -8.34
N ALA A 400 -19.73 -7.38 -9.28
CA ALA A 400 -20.42 -6.31 -9.99
C ALA A 400 -21.51 -5.61 -9.16
N GLN A 401 -22.02 -6.30 -8.13
CA GLN A 401 -23.08 -5.81 -7.23
C GLN A 401 -22.54 -5.21 -5.94
N ILE A 402 -21.24 -5.41 -5.65
CA ILE A 402 -20.59 -4.89 -4.46
C ILE A 402 -20.09 -3.46 -4.76
N THR A 403 -20.40 -2.55 -3.87
CA THR A 403 -19.85 -1.20 -3.84
C THR A 403 -18.71 -1.14 -2.85
N LEU A 404 -17.55 -0.64 -3.25
CA LEU A 404 -16.43 -0.48 -2.34
C LEU A 404 -16.54 0.87 -1.64
N PRO A 405 -16.84 0.92 -0.32
CA PRO A 405 -16.89 2.18 0.40
C PRO A 405 -15.51 2.84 0.42
N PRO A 406 -15.39 4.17 0.31
CA PRO A 406 -14.11 4.87 0.18
C PRO A 406 -13.08 4.49 1.26
N GLN A 407 -13.52 4.35 2.50
CA GLN A 407 -12.66 3.98 3.63
C GLN A 407 -12.08 2.56 3.53
N PHE A 408 -12.68 1.68 2.73
CA PHE A 408 -12.22 0.30 2.51
C PHE A 408 -11.43 0.11 1.21
N VAL A 409 -11.26 1.15 0.39
CA VAL A 409 -10.45 1.07 -0.83
C VAL A 409 -9.02 0.63 -0.51
N PHE A 410 -8.47 1.12 0.60
CA PHE A 410 -7.11 0.77 1.03
C PHE A 410 -7.01 -0.59 1.72
N THR A 411 -8.09 -1.12 2.31
CA THR A 411 -8.11 -2.48 2.86
C THR A 411 -7.94 -3.53 1.75
N ASN A 412 -8.59 -3.33 0.61
CA ASN A 412 -8.36 -4.18 -0.56
C ASN A 412 -6.92 -4.09 -1.08
N ARG A 413 -6.32 -2.90 -1.05
CA ARG A 413 -4.90 -2.71 -1.37
C ARG A 413 -4.00 -3.52 -0.43
N ILE A 414 -4.29 -3.52 0.88
CA ILE A 414 -3.55 -4.31 1.87
C ILE A 414 -3.62 -5.79 1.53
N GLN A 415 -4.81 -6.31 1.22
CA GLN A 415 -5.02 -7.70 0.85
C GLN A 415 -4.23 -8.07 -0.41
N LEU A 416 -4.31 -7.27 -1.47
CA LEU A 416 -3.60 -7.52 -2.72
C LEU A 416 -2.07 -7.44 -2.55
N ALA A 417 -1.58 -6.44 -1.83
CA ALA A 417 -0.16 -6.26 -1.58
C ALA A 417 0.40 -7.36 -0.68
N TRP A 418 -0.32 -7.72 0.39
CA TRP A 418 0.01 -8.87 1.23
C TRP A 418 0.08 -10.17 0.41
N THR A 419 -0.94 -10.45 -0.40
CA THR A 419 -0.97 -11.62 -1.27
C THR A 419 0.23 -11.65 -2.23
N SER A 420 0.61 -10.48 -2.79
CA SER A 420 1.81 -10.35 -3.65
C SER A 420 3.10 -10.70 -2.91
N VAL A 421 3.23 -10.25 -1.65
CA VAL A 421 4.39 -10.61 -0.79
C VAL A 421 4.40 -12.12 -0.50
N ALA A 422 3.27 -12.68 -0.10
CA ALA A 422 3.16 -14.11 0.20
C ALA A 422 3.45 -15.01 -1.02
N VAL A 423 3.01 -14.59 -2.21
CA VAL A 423 3.36 -15.25 -3.50
C VAL A 423 4.85 -15.13 -3.79
N GLY A 424 5.44 -13.96 -3.60
CA GLY A 424 6.87 -13.74 -3.83
C GLY A 424 7.76 -14.58 -2.91
N LEU A 425 7.28 -14.89 -1.70
CA LEU A 425 7.90 -15.83 -0.77
C LEU A 425 7.52 -17.29 -1.03
N GLN A 426 6.55 -17.56 -1.91
CA GLN A 426 5.96 -18.89 -2.12
C GLN A 426 5.47 -19.51 -0.80
N ALA A 427 4.91 -18.68 0.07
CA ALA A 427 4.60 -19.06 1.44
C ALA A 427 3.47 -20.09 1.53
N THR A 428 3.57 -20.97 2.53
CA THR A 428 2.50 -21.86 2.95
C THR A 428 2.18 -21.58 4.41
N LEU A 429 0.95 -21.13 4.68
CA LEU A 429 0.53 -20.67 6.01
C LEU A 429 -0.79 -21.27 6.46
N PRO A 430 -0.94 -21.60 7.75
CA PRO A 430 -2.23 -21.94 8.36
C PRO A 430 -3.03 -20.68 8.69
N LEU A 431 -3.37 -19.86 7.66
CA LEU A 431 -3.95 -18.53 7.85
C LEU A 431 -5.20 -18.53 8.72
N ARG A 432 -6.09 -19.51 8.52
CA ARG A 432 -7.29 -19.65 9.34
C ARG A 432 -6.96 -19.82 10.83
N ALA A 433 -6.01 -20.68 11.15
CA ALA A 433 -5.58 -20.88 12.54
C ALA A 433 -4.92 -19.62 13.13
N ILE A 434 -4.17 -18.87 12.32
CA ILE A 434 -3.59 -17.58 12.72
C ILE A 434 -4.70 -16.57 13.07
N ILE A 435 -5.75 -16.47 12.25
CA ILE A 435 -6.90 -15.58 12.51
C ILE A 435 -7.66 -16.04 13.76
N ASP A 436 -7.92 -17.33 13.90
CA ASP A 436 -8.64 -17.88 15.05
C ASP A 436 -7.88 -17.63 16.36
N ASP A 437 -6.56 -17.80 16.35
CA ASP A 437 -5.73 -17.54 17.53
C ASP A 437 -5.69 -16.03 17.86
N MET A 438 -5.57 -15.17 16.85
CA MET A 438 -5.56 -13.72 17.04
C MET A 438 -6.92 -13.16 17.47
N ASP A 439 -8.01 -13.79 17.10
CA ASP A 439 -9.36 -13.47 17.58
C ASP A 439 -9.66 -14.05 18.96
N GLY A 440 -8.76 -14.86 19.53
CA GLY A 440 -8.92 -15.48 20.84
C GLY A 440 -9.94 -16.61 20.88
N VAL A 441 -10.35 -17.17 19.73
CA VAL A 441 -11.32 -18.27 19.64
C VAL A 441 -10.65 -19.65 19.61
N ALA A 442 -9.34 -19.71 19.39
CA ALA A 442 -8.56 -20.95 19.44
C ALA A 442 -7.17 -20.71 20.04
N GLU A 443 -6.56 -21.74 20.60
CA GLU A 443 -5.17 -21.70 21.04
C GLU A 443 -4.23 -21.67 19.83
N PRO A 444 -3.09 -20.95 19.92
CA PRO A 444 -2.13 -20.86 18.82
C PRO A 444 -1.46 -22.20 18.53
N ILE A 445 -1.46 -22.61 17.28
CA ILE A 445 -0.84 -23.86 16.82
C ILE A 445 0.62 -23.68 16.38
N THR A 446 1.04 -22.44 16.07
CA THR A 446 2.41 -22.14 15.66
C THR A 446 3.25 -21.62 16.83
N GLU A 447 4.57 -21.79 16.76
CA GLU A 447 5.48 -21.23 17.78
C GLU A 447 5.42 -19.70 17.81
N LEU A 448 5.31 -19.04 16.64
CA LEU A 448 5.12 -17.59 16.56
C LEU A 448 3.80 -17.16 17.23
N GLY A 449 2.74 -17.94 17.05
CA GLY A 449 1.46 -17.70 17.72
C GLY A 449 1.57 -17.75 19.24
N LYS A 450 2.25 -18.77 19.78
CA LYS A 450 2.49 -18.90 21.24
C LYS A 450 3.30 -17.72 21.79
N LEU A 451 4.34 -17.30 21.08
CA LEU A 451 5.16 -16.14 21.44
C LEU A 451 4.35 -14.86 21.40
N HIS A 452 3.54 -14.66 20.33
CA HIS A 452 2.66 -13.50 20.19
C HIS A 452 1.63 -13.41 21.32
N HIS A 453 0.93 -14.49 21.62
CA HIS A 453 -0.02 -14.57 22.74
C HIS A 453 0.63 -14.28 24.10
N GLY A 454 1.83 -14.81 24.33
CA GLY A 454 2.61 -14.52 25.53
C GLY A 454 2.92 -13.02 25.66
N TRP A 455 3.28 -12.39 24.56
CA TRP A 455 3.56 -10.97 24.48
C TRP A 455 2.27 -10.13 24.67
N VAL A 456 1.16 -10.46 24.00
CA VAL A 456 -0.15 -9.78 24.15
C VAL A 456 -0.58 -9.78 25.62
N ARG A 457 -0.53 -10.93 26.30
CA ARG A 457 -0.87 -11.06 27.71
C ARG A 457 0.05 -10.22 28.61
N LYS A 458 1.37 -10.26 28.38
CA LYS A 458 2.35 -9.48 29.12
C LYS A 458 2.13 -7.98 28.97
N ARG A 459 1.69 -7.54 27.80
CA ARG A 459 1.41 -6.14 27.48
C ARG A 459 0.02 -5.67 27.92
N GLY A 460 -0.89 -6.60 28.25
CA GLY A 460 -2.28 -6.28 28.56
C GLY A 460 -3.03 -5.65 27.39
N LEU A 461 -2.69 -6.05 26.16
CA LEU A 461 -3.34 -5.52 24.95
C LEU A 461 -4.74 -6.10 24.78
N PRO A 462 -5.69 -5.33 24.23
CA PRO A 462 -7.03 -5.82 23.97
C PRO A 462 -7.01 -6.88 22.88
N GLY A 463 -7.99 -7.80 22.93
CA GLY A 463 -8.25 -8.76 21.87
C GLY A 463 -8.98 -8.13 20.68
N ALA A 464 -9.17 -8.92 19.61
CA ALA A 464 -9.80 -8.44 18.38
C ALA A 464 -11.25 -7.99 18.55
N LEU A 465 -11.96 -8.66 19.47
CA LEU A 465 -13.38 -8.44 19.71
C LEU A 465 -13.65 -7.42 20.83
N ASP A 466 -12.61 -6.98 21.51
CA ASP A 466 -12.75 -5.98 22.57
C ASP A 466 -12.97 -4.58 21.97
N HIS A 467 -13.68 -3.76 22.74
CA HIS A 467 -13.88 -2.36 22.39
C HIS A 467 -12.60 -1.56 22.64
N HIS A 468 -12.22 -0.76 21.66
CA HIS A 468 -11.17 0.24 21.81
C HIS A 468 -11.81 1.60 22.03
N ASP A 469 -11.74 2.10 23.26
CA ASP A 469 -12.03 3.51 23.51
C ASP A 469 -10.87 4.34 22.99
N HIS A 470 -11.10 5.05 21.87
CA HIS A 470 -10.19 6.09 21.43
C HIS A 470 -10.63 7.44 22.01
N PRO A 471 -9.69 8.22 22.56
CA PRO A 471 -9.96 9.58 22.99
C PRO A 471 -10.39 10.50 21.83
#